data_78f53177b5f74af460a5d49f0c409a2a
#
_entry.id   78f53177b5f74af460a5d49f0c409a2a
#
_cell.length_a   1.000
_cell.length_b   1.000
_cell.length_c   1.000
_cell.angle_alpha   90.00
_cell.angle_beta   90.00
_cell.angle_gamma   90.00
#
_symmetry.space_group_name_H-M   'P 1'
#
loop_
_entity.id
_entity.type
_entity.pdbx_description
1 polymer ?
#
loop_
_entity_poly.entity_id
_entity_poly.type
_entity_poly.pdbx_seq_one_letter_code
_entity_poly.pdbx_strand_id
1 'polypeptide(L)'
;YPPFEIPKEIYAGWDARPRGEKAEHAWNEKFAAYQQQFPELAAELTRRMNGALPEDFAAIARDYVAKLQAEPAKIASRKASQNALNAY
;
A
#
# COMPACT_ATOMS: atom_id res chain seq x y z
N TYR A 1 -12.42 -14.77 39.08
CA TYR A 1 -11.48 -15.62 38.34
C TYR A 1 -10.12 -15.64 39.04
N PRO A 2 -9.40 -16.77 39.06
CA PRO A 2 -8.02 -16.77 39.50
C PRO A 2 -7.15 -15.83 38.67
N PRO A 3 -6.14 -15.20 39.23
CA PRO A 3 -5.23 -14.34 38.49
C PRO A 3 -4.62 -15.09 37.29
N PHE A 4 -4.56 -14.46 36.12
CA PHE A 4 -4.01 -14.99 34.87
C PHE A 4 -4.74 -16.20 34.28
N GLU A 5 -5.90 -16.60 34.81
CA GLU A 5 -6.76 -17.64 34.23
C GLU A 5 -7.94 -17.02 33.50
N ILE A 6 -8.08 -17.33 32.23
CA ILE A 6 -9.23 -16.88 31.41
C ILE A 6 -10.05 -18.12 31.03
N PRO A 7 -11.37 -18.13 31.32
CA PRO A 7 -12.24 -19.22 30.93
C PRO A 7 -12.24 -19.51 29.44
N LYS A 8 -12.35 -20.80 29.09
CA LYS A 8 -12.30 -21.24 27.67
C LYS A 8 -13.41 -20.65 26.82
N GLU A 9 -14.59 -20.42 27.38
CA GLU A 9 -15.72 -19.78 26.71
C GLU A 9 -15.44 -18.34 26.31
N ILE A 10 -14.63 -17.63 27.08
CA ILE A 10 -14.19 -16.26 26.73
C ILE A 10 -13.22 -16.32 25.55
N TYR A 11 -12.25 -17.23 25.58
CA TYR A 11 -11.35 -17.44 24.44
C TYR A 11 -12.14 -17.81 23.18
N ALA A 12 -13.09 -18.73 23.27
CA ALA A 12 -13.92 -19.13 22.16
C ALA A 12 -14.75 -17.98 21.58
N GLY A 13 -15.29 -17.11 22.46
CA GLY A 13 -16.06 -15.93 22.04
C GLY A 13 -15.23 -14.86 21.33
N TRP A 14 -13.95 -14.78 21.66
CA TRP A 14 -13.03 -13.81 21.04
C TRP A 14 -12.21 -14.39 19.89
N ASP A 15 -12.26 -15.69 19.64
CA ASP A 15 -11.52 -16.35 18.57
C ASP A 15 -12.07 -15.94 17.20
N ALA A 16 -11.40 -14.99 16.57
CA ALA A 16 -11.73 -14.50 15.24
C ALA A 16 -11.06 -15.28 14.09
N ARG A 17 -10.20 -16.27 14.40
CA ARG A 17 -9.44 -17.02 13.39
C ARG A 17 -10.33 -17.68 12.34
N PRO A 18 -11.37 -18.46 12.67
CA PRO A 18 -12.20 -19.11 11.66
C PRO A 18 -12.91 -18.11 10.74
N ARG A 19 -13.34 -16.97 11.30
CA ARG A 19 -13.97 -15.89 10.54
C ARG A 19 -12.94 -15.19 9.65
N GLY A 20 -11.73 -14.96 10.15
CA GLY A 20 -10.63 -14.37 9.41
C GLY A 20 -10.21 -15.23 8.23
N GLU A 21 -9.99 -16.52 8.45
CA GLU A 21 -9.65 -17.49 7.41
C GLU A 21 -10.70 -17.54 6.29
N LYS A 22 -11.98 -17.53 6.66
CA LYS A 22 -13.08 -17.47 5.67
C LYS A 22 -13.07 -16.20 4.84
N ALA A 23 -12.83 -15.05 5.49
CA ALA A 23 -12.77 -13.76 4.82
C ALA A 23 -11.54 -13.67 3.89
N GLU A 24 -10.38 -14.14 4.35
CA GLU A 24 -9.16 -14.20 3.56
C GLU A 24 -9.30 -15.11 2.34
N HIS A 25 -9.88 -16.30 2.52
CA HIS A 25 -10.15 -17.22 1.41
C HIS A 25 -11.04 -16.56 0.34
N ALA A 26 -12.15 -15.95 0.76
CA ALA A 26 -13.06 -15.25 -0.16
C ALA A 26 -12.39 -14.07 -0.89
N TRP A 27 -11.50 -13.34 -0.22
CA TRP A 27 -10.67 -12.31 -0.84
C TRP A 27 -9.72 -12.90 -1.88
N ASN A 28 -9.00 -13.96 -1.53
CA ASN A 28 -8.01 -14.58 -2.39
C ASN A 28 -8.65 -15.14 -3.68
N GLU A 29 -9.82 -15.76 -3.58
CA GLU A 29 -10.58 -16.22 -4.77
C GLU A 29 -10.96 -15.05 -5.67
N LYS A 30 -11.48 -13.98 -5.08
CA LYS A 30 -11.87 -12.76 -5.81
C LYS A 30 -10.67 -12.09 -6.49
N PHE A 31 -9.56 -11.99 -5.76
CA PHE A 31 -8.35 -11.38 -6.29
C PHE A 31 -7.70 -12.23 -7.39
N ALA A 32 -7.72 -13.56 -7.27
CA ALA A 32 -7.24 -14.46 -8.32
C ALA A 32 -8.04 -14.30 -9.61
N ALA A 33 -9.37 -14.22 -9.52
CA ALA A 33 -10.23 -13.95 -10.68
C ALA A 33 -9.95 -12.56 -11.30
N TYR A 34 -9.77 -11.55 -10.46
CA TYR A 34 -9.41 -10.20 -10.91
C TYR A 34 -8.05 -10.17 -11.62
N GLN A 35 -7.06 -10.88 -11.08
CA GLN A 35 -5.72 -10.98 -11.66
C GLN A 35 -5.72 -11.65 -13.04
N GLN A 36 -6.58 -12.64 -13.25
CA GLN A 36 -6.76 -13.26 -14.56
C GLN A 36 -7.38 -12.31 -15.58
N GLN A 37 -8.33 -11.50 -15.16
CA GLN A 37 -9.06 -10.57 -16.02
C GLN A 37 -8.29 -9.26 -16.26
N PHE A 38 -7.57 -8.76 -15.26
CA PHE A 38 -6.86 -7.48 -15.27
C PHE A 38 -5.44 -7.62 -14.70
N PRO A 39 -4.53 -8.35 -15.38
CA PRO A 39 -3.21 -8.68 -14.84
C PRO A 39 -2.35 -7.44 -14.50
N GLU A 40 -2.38 -6.41 -15.34
CA GLU A 40 -1.59 -5.19 -15.11
C GLU A 40 -2.09 -4.39 -13.89
N LEU A 41 -3.40 -4.25 -13.75
CA LEU A 41 -3.99 -3.56 -12.60
C LEU A 41 -3.78 -4.33 -11.30
N ALA A 42 -3.85 -5.66 -11.34
CA ALA A 42 -3.58 -6.50 -10.18
C ALA A 42 -2.10 -6.45 -9.77
N ALA A 43 -1.18 -6.42 -10.73
CA ALA A 43 0.25 -6.25 -10.47
C ALA A 43 0.53 -4.89 -9.83
N GLU A 44 -0.08 -3.82 -10.33
CA GLU A 44 0.05 -2.47 -9.77
C GLU A 44 -0.52 -2.37 -8.35
N LEU A 45 -1.69 -2.97 -8.10
CA LEU A 45 -2.24 -3.07 -6.74
C LEU A 45 -1.28 -3.80 -5.80
N THR A 46 -0.78 -4.97 -6.22
CA THR A 46 0.16 -5.76 -5.42
C THR A 46 1.44 -4.99 -5.13
N ARG A 47 2.00 -4.30 -6.13
CA ARG A 47 3.18 -3.46 -5.96
C ARG A 47 2.96 -2.39 -4.88
N ARG A 48 1.84 -1.67 -4.95
CA ARG A 48 1.49 -0.61 -3.99
C ARG A 48 1.26 -1.16 -2.59
N MET A 49 0.55 -2.27 -2.46
CA MET A 49 0.29 -2.92 -1.17
C MET A 49 1.58 -3.42 -0.50
N ASN A 50 2.57 -3.83 -1.29
CA ASN A 50 3.89 -4.22 -0.80
C ASN A 50 4.82 -3.02 -0.49
N GLY A 51 4.39 -1.79 -0.76
CA GLY A 51 5.18 -0.58 -0.57
C GLY A 51 6.33 -0.41 -1.57
N ALA A 52 6.33 -1.16 -2.66
CA ALA A 52 7.34 -1.06 -3.70
C ALA A 52 7.12 0.16 -4.58
N LEU A 53 8.20 0.89 -4.87
CA LEU A 53 8.18 2.03 -5.79
C LEU A 53 8.09 1.55 -7.25
N PRO A 54 7.56 2.39 -8.19
CA PRO A 54 7.63 2.10 -9.61
C PRO A 54 9.08 1.96 -10.08
N GLU A 55 9.32 1.16 -11.12
CA GLU A 55 10.68 0.93 -11.66
C GLU A 55 11.35 2.21 -12.14
N ASP A 56 10.58 3.13 -12.70
CA ASP A 56 11.03 4.41 -13.23
C ASP A 56 11.14 5.54 -12.19
N PHE A 57 10.73 5.29 -10.93
CA PHE A 57 10.70 6.31 -9.87
C PHE A 57 12.06 7.02 -9.70
N ALA A 58 13.17 6.29 -9.69
CA ALA A 58 14.50 6.86 -9.52
C ALA A 58 14.91 7.74 -10.71
N ALA A 59 14.48 7.40 -11.92
CA ALA A 59 14.74 8.20 -13.12
C ALA A 59 13.92 9.50 -13.07
N ILE A 60 12.62 9.40 -12.77
CA ILE A 60 11.73 10.56 -12.63
C ILE A 60 12.26 11.53 -11.55
N ALA A 61 12.72 11.00 -10.42
CA ALA A 61 13.26 11.81 -9.33
C ALA A 61 14.54 12.57 -9.77
N ARG A 62 15.47 11.88 -10.44
CA ARG A 62 16.69 12.52 -10.97
C ARG A 62 16.38 13.61 -11.99
N ASP A 63 15.48 13.33 -12.93
CA ASP A 63 15.09 14.28 -13.97
C ASP A 63 14.41 15.51 -13.38
N TYR A 64 13.56 15.32 -12.36
CA TYR A 64 12.93 16.42 -11.64
C TYR A 64 13.97 17.31 -10.93
N VAL A 65 14.92 16.71 -10.22
CA VAL A 65 16.00 17.45 -9.55
C VAL A 65 16.88 18.18 -10.56
N ALA A 66 17.23 17.54 -11.68
CA ALA A 66 18.01 18.16 -12.74
C ALA A 66 17.32 19.39 -13.34
N LYS A 67 16.01 19.33 -13.57
CA LYS A 67 15.20 20.48 -14.01
C LYS A 67 15.22 21.63 -13.01
N LEU A 68 15.06 21.33 -11.71
CA LEU A 68 15.14 22.35 -10.68
C LEU A 68 16.50 23.03 -10.58
N GLN A 69 17.57 22.28 -10.83
CA GLN A 69 18.94 22.82 -10.85
C GLN A 69 19.21 23.66 -12.08
N ALA A 70 18.66 23.29 -13.23
CA ALA A 70 18.82 24.02 -14.48
C ALA A 70 18.04 25.35 -14.48
N GLU A 71 16.85 25.36 -13.87
CA GLU A 71 15.96 26.52 -13.82
C GLU A 71 15.53 26.83 -12.39
N PRO A 72 16.45 27.33 -11.54
CA PRO A 72 16.12 27.61 -10.14
C PRO A 72 15.12 28.75 -10.02
N ALA A 73 14.07 28.55 -9.23
CA ALA A 73 13.02 29.54 -8.99
C ALA A 73 12.87 29.84 -7.48
N LYS A 74 12.66 31.11 -7.16
CA LYS A 74 12.31 31.52 -5.79
C LYS A 74 10.82 31.34 -5.58
N ILE A 75 10.42 30.25 -4.92
CA ILE A 75 9.02 29.92 -4.66
C ILE A 75 8.79 29.60 -3.18
N ALA A 76 7.55 29.70 -2.73
CA ALA A 76 7.18 29.29 -1.37
C ALA A 76 7.36 27.77 -1.19
N SER A 77 7.80 27.34 0.00
CA SER A 77 8.05 25.91 0.30
C SER A 77 6.81 25.02 0.06
N ARG A 78 5.61 25.52 0.38
CA ARG A 78 4.35 24.80 0.08
C ARG A 78 4.16 24.55 -1.41
N LYS A 79 4.57 25.51 -2.26
CA LYS A 79 4.47 25.35 -3.72
C LYS A 79 5.54 24.39 -4.25
N ALA A 80 6.74 24.42 -3.67
CA ALA A 80 7.79 23.45 -3.98
C ALA A 80 7.34 22.00 -3.66
N SER A 81 6.72 21.80 -2.49
CA SER A 81 6.16 20.51 -2.10
C SER A 81 5.06 20.04 -3.07
N GLN A 82 4.13 20.92 -3.42
CA GLN A 82 3.08 20.61 -4.40
C GLN A 82 3.68 20.23 -5.77
N ASN A 83 4.65 20.98 -6.25
CA ASN A 83 5.29 20.70 -7.53
C ASN A 83 6.03 19.36 -7.51
N ALA A 84 6.70 19.03 -6.40
CA ALA A 84 7.36 17.73 -6.24
C ALA A 84 6.36 16.57 -6.29
N LEU A 85 5.21 16.69 -5.60
CA LEU A 85 4.15 15.66 -5.64
C LEU A 85 3.55 15.48 -7.03
N ASN A 86 3.49 16.53 -7.84
CA ASN A 86 2.96 16.46 -9.21
C ASN A 86 3.98 15.91 -10.23
N ALA A 87 5.23 15.77 -9.84
CA ALA A 87 6.29 15.26 -10.72
C ALA A 87 6.34 13.72 -10.74
N TYR A 88 5.67 13.08 -9.79
CA TYR A 88 5.58 11.62 -9.63
C TYR A 88 4.14 11.12 -9.86
#